data_a8358e7d1d1a31fcf2caafb7d0a982b6
#
_entry.id   a8358e7d1d1a31fcf2caafb7d0a982b6
#
_cell.length_a   1.000
_cell.length_b   1.000
_cell.length_c   1.000
_cell.angle_alpha   90.00
_cell.angle_beta   90.00
_cell.angle_gamma   90.00
#
_symmetry.space_group_name_H-M   'P 1'
#
loop_
_entity.id
_entity.type
_entity.pdbx_description
1 polymer ?
#
loop_
_entity_poly.entity_id
_entity_poly.type
_entity_poly.pdbx_seq_one_letter_code
_entity_poly.pdbx_strand_id
1 'polypeptide(L)'
;MNQFNFEKFINEITSVDIKSVMPGGIDSWTGHAPFAYWFVNKIKPNLIVELGTHYGQSYFAFCQSVKVNGLNSICYAVDTWEGDQHAGKYDNSVYRDVHQYNQLHYREFSYLLRSTFDDALSQFTDNSIELLHIDGLHTYDAVKNDFDNWLPKVEEGGFILIHDISVKHGEFGVWKLWNELKEAYPSFEFKHSWGLGIIQKTELENEQETILSKLQDNLDIVTRIFEFAGEKLTQLGHLKQSKSIDNVTTVINPSKNNQILLLSQLFIPDTNNHITETSSYTQSIEPDTWHRLSFDIKHENAIATHGFRFDPCNVPGEVQISSWSVKRTDTEEVLLQSESWDGVSVTGDGIRIAHSGNPLTIISYGDDPQCFFPAQDIPEGVPITIEFWLYYNRSMPSLREQLARLPDLEAQAARLPQLEAQAARLPELEAQIAEYESEEEDLSEELQNV
;
A
#
# COMPACT_ATOMS: atom_id res chain seq x y z
N MET A 1 -18.40 24.60 -5.07
CA MET A 1 -17.42 23.48 -5.05
C MET A 1 -17.77 22.60 -3.88
N ASN A 2 -18.31 21.42 -4.13
CA ASN A 2 -18.52 20.45 -3.05
C ASN A 2 -17.14 19.87 -2.71
N GLN A 3 -16.63 20.22 -1.54
CA GLN A 3 -15.39 19.69 -1.01
C GLN A 3 -15.47 18.16 -1.00
N PHE A 4 -14.45 17.48 -1.54
CA PHE A 4 -14.38 16.01 -1.55
C PHE A 4 -14.55 15.50 -0.12
N ASN A 5 -15.62 14.75 0.13
CA ASN A 5 -15.91 14.26 1.49
C ASN A 5 -15.08 13.02 1.76
N PHE A 6 -13.90 13.23 2.31
CA PHE A 6 -12.87 12.26 2.60
C PHE A 6 -13.35 11.16 3.56
N GLU A 7 -14.03 11.54 4.63
CA GLU A 7 -14.56 10.61 5.62
C GLU A 7 -15.58 9.64 4.98
N LYS A 8 -16.45 10.16 4.12
CA LYS A 8 -17.41 9.34 3.39
C LYS A 8 -16.70 8.39 2.43
N PHE A 9 -15.69 8.86 1.72
CA PHE A 9 -14.89 8.07 0.77
C PHE A 9 -14.19 6.90 1.47
N ILE A 10 -13.50 7.16 2.59
CA ILE A 10 -12.86 6.13 3.41
C ILE A 10 -13.88 5.11 3.93
N ASN A 11 -15.01 5.58 4.45
CA ASN A 11 -16.06 4.70 4.96
C ASN A 11 -16.59 3.75 3.87
N GLU A 12 -16.73 4.23 2.65
CA GLU A 12 -17.19 3.43 1.52
C GLU A 12 -16.19 2.32 1.14
N ILE A 13 -14.88 2.56 1.25
CA ILE A 13 -13.84 1.57 0.95
C ILE A 13 -13.70 0.57 2.10
N THR A 14 -13.70 1.04 3.34
CA THR A 14 -13.39 0.23 4.53
C THR A 14 -14.57 -0.53 5.11
N SER A 15 -15.80 -0.19 4.71
CA SER A 15 -17.02 -0.85 5.22
C SER A 15 -17.25 -2.24 4.63
N VAL A 16 -16.40 -2.71 3.73
CA VAL A 16 -16.62 -3.93 2.95
C VAL A 16 -15.62 -5.01 3.31
N ASP A 17 -16.14 -6.19 3.60
CA ASP A 17 -15.32 -7.41 3.70
C ASP A 17 -15.07 -7.96 2.28
N ILE A 18 -14.07 -7.39 1.59
CA ILE A 18 -13.67 -7.86 0.28
C ILE A 18 -13.03 -9.24 0.43
N LYS A 19 -13.50 -10.22 -0.31
CA LYS A 19 -12.94 -11.56 -0.27
C LYS A 19 -11.56 -11.58 -0.93
N SER A 20 -10.57 -11.97 -0.15
CA SER A 20 -9.17 -12.05 -0.57
C SER A 20 -8.79 -13.38 -1.23
N VAL A 21 -9.72 -14.33 -1.33
CA VAL A 21 -9.43 -15.66 -1.91
C VAL A 21 -10.50 -15.97 -2.94
N MET A 22 -10.05 -16.05 -4.17
CA MET A 22 -10.80 -16.46 -5.36
C MET A 22 -10.26 -17.80 -5.87
N PRO A 23 -10.85 -18.48 -6.86
CA PRO A 23 -10.35 -19.75 -7.39
C PRO A 23 -8.92 -19.55 -7.85
N GLY A 24 -8.13 -19.11 -8.21
CA GLY A 24 -6.72 -18.99 -8.60
C GLY A 24 -5.79 -18.43 -7.51
N GLY A 25 -6.35 -18.02 -6.36
CA GLY A 25 -5.54 -17.43 -5.29
C GLY A 25 -5.21 -15.96 -5.49
N ILE A 26 -4.02 -15.55 -5.12
CA ILE A 26 -3.54 -14.17 -5.23
C ILE A 26 -2.83 -13.97 -6.56
N ASP A 27 -3.16 -12.89 -7.25
CA ASP A 27 -2.51 -12.47 -8.50
C ASP A 27 -2.29 -10.94 -8.54
N SER A 28 -1.81 -10.43 -9.68
CA SER A 28 -1.56 -9.01 -9.91
C SER A 28 -2.82 -8.15 -9.76
N TRP A 29 -4.00 -8.69 -10.08
CA TRP A 29 -5.26 -7.96 -10.02
C TRP A 29 -5.82 -7.79 -8.61
N THR A 30 -5.38 -8.64 -7.67
CA THR A 30 -5.84 -8.60 -6.27
C THR A 30 -5.63 -7.22 -5.65
N GLY A 31 -4.56 -6.52 -5.99
CA GLY A 31 -4.29 -5.16 -5.51
C GLY A 31 -5.32 -4.12 -5.98
N HIS A 32 -6.04 -4.36 -7.08
CA HIS A 32 -7.08 -3.46 -7.59
C HIS A 32 -8.50 -3.81 -7.12
N ALA A 33 -8.69 -4.96 -6.47
CA ALA A 33 -10.02 -5.40 -6.03
C ALA A 33 -10.75 -4.38 -5.12
N PRO A 34 -10.10 -3.66 -4.18
CA PRO A 34 -10.76 -2.60 -3.41
C PRO A 34 -11.30 -1.46 -4.27
N PHE A 35 -10.55 -1.05 -5.29
CA PHE A 35 -11.02 -0.04 -6.24
C PHE A 35 -12.19 -0.56 -7.07
N ALA A 36 -12.09 -1.75 -7.63
CA ALA A 36 -13.16 -2.36 -8.42
C ALA A 36 -14.47 -2.44 -7.65
N TYR A 37 -14.39 -2.90 -6.40
CA TYR A 37 -15.54 -2.97 -5.52
C TYR A 37 -16.18 -1.60 -5.28
N TRP A 38 -15.36 -0.60 -4.91
CA TRP A 38 -15.83 0.76 -4.68
C TRP A 38 -16.39 1.38 -5.96
N PHE A 39 -15.71 1.20 -7.09
CA PHE A 39 -16.08 1.81 -8.36
C PHE A 39 -17.44 1.31 -8.86
N VAL A 40 -17.67 -0.01 -8.86
CA VAL A 40 -18.95 -0.60 -9.22
C VAL A 40 -20.09 -0.09 -8.32
N ASN A 41 -19.86 0.02 -7.02
CA ASN A 41 -20.86 0.60 -6.11
C ASN A 41 -21.12 2.10 -6.38
N LYS A 42 -20.13 2.83 -6.91
CA LYS A 42 -20.28 4.25 -7.26
C LYS A 42 -21.06 4.48 -8.55
N ILE A 43 -20.69 3.77 -9.61
CA ILE A 43 -21.31 3.97 -10.92
C ILE A 43 -22.60 3.18 -11.09
N LYS A 44 -22.78 2.09 -10.31
CA LYS A 44 -23.97 1.21 -10.29
C LYS A 44 -24.40 0.78 -11.70
N PRO A 45 -23.52 0.16 -12.47
CA PRO A 45 -23.77 -0.18 -13.85
C PRO A 45 -24.86 -1.27 -13.95
N ASN A 46 -25.72 -1.23 -14.97
CA ASN A 46 -26.68 -2.29 -15.25
C ASN A 46 -26.01 -3.47 -15.96
N LEU A 47 -24.99 -3.19 -16.81
CA LEU A 47 -24.27 -4.21 -17.55
C LEU A 47 -22.77 -4.06 -17.39
N ILE A 48 -22.15 -5.11 -16.87
CA ILE A 48 -20.69 -5.26 -16.71
C ILE A 48 -20.23 -6.38 -17.64
N VAL A 49 -19.19 -6.12 -18.45
CA VAL A 49 -18.55 -7.12 -19.32
C VAL A 49 -17.05 -7.13 -19.07
N GLU A 50 -16.48 -8.33 -18.95
CA GLU A 50 -15.04 -8.53 -18.86
C GLU A 50 -14.55 -9.38 -20.02
N LEU A 51 -13.43 -8.96 -20.62
CA LEU A 51 -12.69 -9.66 -21.65
C LEU A 51 -11.37 -10.17 -21.08
N GLY A 52 -11.22 -11.50 -20.99
CA GLY A 52 -10.09 -12.14 -20.34
C GLY A 52 -10.32 -12.28 -18.83
N THR A 53 -10.76 -13.45 -18.42
CA THR A 53 -11.21 -13.68 -17.04
C THR A 53 -10.25 -14.57 -16.26
N HIS A 54 -9.55 -15.49 -16.92
CA HIS A 54 -8.64 -16.42 -16.28
C HIS A 54 -9.29 -17.10 -15.06
N TYR A 55 -8.75 -16.91 -13.84
CA TYR A 55 -9.35 -17.42 -12.61
C TYR A 55 -10.41 -16.48 -11.99
N GLY A 56 -10.69 -15.33 -12.61
CA GLY A 56 -11.79 -14.43 -12.25
C GLY A 56 -11.52 -13.48 -11.10
N GLN A 57 -10.26 -13.10 -10.84
CA GLN A 57 -9.95 -12.17 -9.73
C GLN A 57 -10.66 -10.83 -9.90
N SER A 58 -10.53 -10.18 -11.05
CA SER A 58 -11.23 -8.95 -11.43
C SER A 58 -12.74 -9.14 -11.48
N TYR A 59 -13.15 -10.15 -12.24
CA TYR A 59 -14.56 -10.44 -12.49
C TYR A 59 -15.36 -10.66 -11.21
N PHE A 60 -14.84 -11.48 -10.31
CA PHE A 60 -15.53 -11.75 -9.06
C PHE A 60 -15.43 -10.59 -8.06
N ALA A 61 -14.47 -9.68 -8.19
CA ALA A 61 -14.48 -8.43 -7.43
C ALA A 61 -15.66 -7.55 -7.86
N PHE A 62 -15.96 -7.44 -9.16
CA PHE A 62 -17.16 -6.77 -9.66
C PHE A 62 -18.44 -7.46 -9.18
N CYS A 63 -18.53 -8.78 -9.35
CA CYS A 63 -19.67 -9.57 -8.91
C CYS A 63 -19.93 -9.46 -7.39
N GLN A 64 -18.87 -9.43 -6.58
CA GLN A 64 -19.01 -9.23 -5.14
C GLN A 64 -19.62 -7.86 -4.82
N SER A 65 -19.17 -6.80 -5.50
CA SER A 65 -19.74 -5.47 -5.32
C SER A 65 -21.22 -5.44 -5.67
N VAL A 66 -21.60 -6.02 -6.81
CA VAL A 66 -23.00 -6.14 -7.23
C VAL A 66 -23.84 -6.83 -6.15
N LYS A 67 -23.38 -7.98 -5.66
CA LYS A 67 -24.11 -8.79 -4.67
C LYS A 67 -24.24 -8.09 -3.33
N VAL A 68 -23.15 -7.56 -2.79
CA VAL A 68 -23.15 -6.97 -1.43
C VAL A 68 -23.92 -5.66 -1.39
N ASN A 69 -23.88 -4.89 -2.47
CA ASN A 69 -24.60 -3.62 -2.56
C ASN A 69 -26.04 -3.76 -3.08
N GLY A 70 -26.49 -5.01 -3.38
CA GLY A 70 -27.85 -5.28 -3.87
C GLY A 70 -28.16 -4.59 -5.19
N LEU A 71 -27.16 -4.51 -6.10
CA LEU A 71 -27.36 -3.88 -7.41
C LEU A 71 -28.09 -4.84 -8.36
N ASN A 72 -28.81 -4.28 -9.32
CA ASN A 72 -29.53 -5.04 -10.35
C ASN A 72 -28.65 -5.30 -11.61
N SER A 73 -27.35 -5.28 -11.44
CA SER A 73 -26.38 -5.45 -12.53
C SER A 73 -26.39 -6.88 -13.06
N ILE A 74 -26.17 -7.02 -14.37
CA ILE A 74 -25.86 -8.28 -15.03
C ILE A 74 -24.37 -8.26 -15.37
N CYS A 75 -23.66 -9.36 -15.11
CA CYS A 75 -22.23 -9.48 -15.35
C CYS A 75 -21.95 -10.60 -16.37
N TYR A 76 -21.10 -10.32 -17.34
CA TYR A 76 -20.61 -11.30 -18.32
C TYR A 76 -19.09 -11.37 -18.26
N ALA A 77 -18.55 -12.58 -18.20
CA ALA A 77 -17.14 -12.88 -18.40
C ALA A 77 -16.96 -13.58 -19.74
N VAL A 78 -16.16 -13.01 -20.61
CA VAL A 78 -15.84 -13.57 -21.93
C VAL A 78 -14.41 -14.06 -21.92
N ASP A 79 -14.21 -15.36 -22.11
CA ASP A 79 -12.91 -16.01 -22.18
C ASP A 79 -13.04 -17.35 -22.90
N THR A 80 -12.02 -17.79 -23.59
CA THR A 80 -11.94 -19.16 -24.13
C THR A 80 -11.60 -20.18 -23.06
N TRP A 81 -10.93 -19.74 -21.97
CA TRP A 81 -10.27 -20.57 -20.96
C TRP A 81 -9.31 -21.61 -21.55
N GLU A 82 -8.68 -21.28 -22.66
CA GLU A 82 -7.64 -22.10 -23.30
C GLU A 82 -6.23 -21.56 -23.04
N GLY A 83 -6.16 -20.30 -22.52
CA GLY A 83 -4.93 -19.57 -22.32
C GLY A 83 -4.37 -18.97 -23.60
N ASP A 84 -3.24 -18.30 -23.48
CA ASP A 84 -2.56 -17.63 -24.57
C ASP A 84 -1.01 -17.73 -24.44
N GLN A 85 -0.28 -16.99 -25.28
CA GLN A 85 1.18 -17.02 -25.28
C GLN A 85 1.81 -16.33 -24.06
N HIS A 86 1.09 -15.44 -23.34
CA HIS A 86 1.56 -14.75 -22.15
C HIS A 86 1.16 -15.48 -20.87
N ALA A 87 -0.09 -15.91 -20.78
CA ALA A 87 -0.63 -16.62 -19.61
C ALA A 87 -0.34 -18.12 -19.62
N GLY A 88 0.11 -18.68 -20.77
CA GLY A 88 0.31 -20.10 -20.97
C GLY A 88 -0.97 -20.84 -21.35
N LYS A 89 -0.85 -22.13 -21.63
CA LYS A 89 -2.02 -22.97 -21.95
C LYS A 89 -2.70 -23.45 -20.69
N TYR A 90 -4.00 -23.32 -20.63
CA TYR A 90 -4.83 -23.83 -19.55
C TYR A 90 -5.41 -25.19 -19.90
N ASP A 91 -5.60 -26.00 -18.88
CA ASP A 91 -6.47 -27.16 -18.99
C ASP A 91 -7.91 -26.79 -18.53
N ASN A 92 -8.83 -27.70 -18.74
CA ASN A 92 -10.23 -27.49 -18.36
C ASN A 92 -10.47 -27.29 -16.85
N SER A 93 -9.45 -27.43 -16.00
CA SER A 93 -9.60 -27.22 -14.55
C SER A 93 -9.87 -25.76 -14.22
N VAL A 94 -9.19 -24.83 -14.93
CA VAL A 94 -9.39 -23.39 -14.72
C VAL A 94 -10.86 -23.00 -14.94
N TYR A 95 -11.41 -23.35 -16.11
CA TYR A 95 -12.83 -23.08 -16.40
C TYR A 95 -13.76 -23.74 -15.39
N ARG A 96 -13.50 -25.01 -15.04
CA ARG A 96 -14.34 -25.75 -14.08
C ARG A 96 -14.37 -25.05 -12.72
N ASP A 97 -13.21 -24.61 -12.21
CA ASP A 97 -13.09 -23.97 -10.92
C ASP A 97 -13.78 -22.60 -10.90
N VAL A 98 -13.58 -21.79 -11.95
CA VAL A 98 -14.28 -20.51 -12.16
C VAL A 98 -15.79 -20.73 -12.28
N HIS A 99 -16.22 -21.71 -13.08
CA HIS A 99 -17.64 -22.04 -13.24
C HIS A 99 -18.28 -22.50 -11.93
N GLN A 100 -17.61 -23.38 -11.19
CA GLN A 100 -18.09 -23.84 -9.89
C GLN A 100 -18.24 -22.67 -8.90
N TYR A 101 -17.24 -21.80 -8.84
CA TYR A 101 -17.27 -20.63 -7.97
C TYR A 101 -18.39 -19.66 -8.37
N ASN A 102 -18.56 -19.41 -9.66
CA ASN A 102 -19.65 -18.59 -10.18
C ASN A 102 -21.03 -19.17 -9.83
N GLN A 103 -21.24 -20.46 -10.07
CA GLN A 103 -22.51 -21.14 -9.74
C GLN A 103 -22.83 -21.10 -8.25
N LEU A 104 -21.82 -21.20 -7.38
CA LEU A 104 -22.00 -21.17 -5.92
C LEU A 104 -22.36 -19.77 -5.41
N HIS A 105 -21.76 -18.73 -6.00
CA HIS A 105 -21.80 -17.39 -5.42
C HIS A 105 -22.62 -16.36 -6.20
N TYR A 106 -22.69 -16.46 -7.55
CA TYR A 106 -23.16 -15.35 -8.39
C TYR A 106 -24.10 -15.78 -9.54
N ARG A 107 -24.53 -17.02 -9.61
CA ARG A 107 -25.35 -17.58 -10.71
C ARG A 107 -26.62 -16.81 -11.07
N GLU A 108 -27.11 -15.97 -10.17
CA GLU A 108 -28.38 -15.24 -10.36
C GLU A 108 -28.23 -14.07 -11.34
N PHE A 109 -27.00 -13.54 -11.51
CA PHE A 109 -26.76 -12.36 -12.33
C PHE A 109 -25.45 -12.41 -13.11
N SER A 110 -24.66 -13.50 -13.00
CA SER A 110 -23.34 -13.65 -13.59
C SER A 110 -23.29 -14.82 -14.57
N TYR A 111 -22.81 -14.54 -15.78
CA TYR A 111 -22.76 -15.46 -16.90
C TYR A 111 -21.35 -15.58 -17.47
N LEU A 112 -20.88 -16.81 -17.66
CA LEU A 112 -19.59 -17.11 -18.26
C LEU A 112 -19.81 -17.49 -19.73
N LEU A 113 -19.27 -16.69 -20.63
CA LEU A 113 -19.31 -16.91 -22.09
C LEU A 113 -17.97 -17.53 -22.55
N ARG A 114 -17.98 -18.83 -22.79
CA ARG A 114 -16.79 -19.52 -23.31
C ARG A 114 -16.67 -19.29 -24.80
N SER A 115 -16.01 -18.20 -25.19
CA SER A 115 -15.95 -17.68 -26.55
C SER A 115 -14.69 -16.86 -26.76
N THR A 116 -14.28 -16.65 -28.01
CA THR A 116 -13.37 -15.56 -28.35
C THR A 116 -14.08 -14.22 -28.16
N PHE A 117 -13.31 -13.13 -28.00
CA PHE A 117 -13.88 -11.80 -27.86
C PHE A 117 -14.63 -11.37 -29.12
N ASP A 118 -14.12 -11.69 -30.30
CA ASP A 118 -14.73 -11.36 -31.60
C ASP A 118 -16.07 -12.11 -31.81
N ASP A 119 -16.13 -13.40 -31.47
CA ASP A 119 -17.38 -14.17 -31.60
C ASP A 119 -18.47 -13.69 -30.62
N ALA A 120 -18.05 -13.24 -29.44
CA ALA A 120 -18.98 -12.74 -28.42
C ALA A 120 -19.61 -11.38 -28.77
N LEU A 121 -18.98 -10.56 -29.63
CA LEU A 121 -19.45 -9.22 -30.03
C LEU A 121 -20.93 -9.19 -30.45
N SER A 122 -21.36 -10.22 -31.17
CA SER A 122 -22.74 -10.31 -31.71
C SER A 122 -23.79 -10.50 -30.61
N GLN A 123 -23.41 -10.86 -29.41
CA GLN A 123 -24.31 -11.06 -28.27
C GLN A 123 -24.61 -9.75 -27.52
N PHE A 124 -23.86 -8.69 -27.80
CA PHE A 124 -24.01 -7.39 -27.14
C PHE A 124 -24.52 -6.32 -28.13
N THR A 125 -25.52 -5.58 -27.70
CA THR A 125 -26.04 -4.45 -28.45
C THR A 125 -25.08 -3.27 -28.37
N ASP A 126 -24.99 -2.47 -29.45
CA ASP A 126 -24.20 -1.23 -29.41
C ASP A 126 -24.77 -0.26 -28.35
N ASN A 127 -23.89 0.48 -27.68
CA ASN A 127 -24.21 1.43 -26.62
C ASN A 127 -25.03 0.80 -25.46
N SER A 128 -24.69 -0.41 -25.03
CA SER A 128 -25.39 -1.10 -23.93
C SER A 128 -24.50 -1.42 -22.71
N ILE A 129 -23.18 -1.39 -22.85
CA ILE A 129 -22.24 -1.74 -21.77
C ILE A 129 -21.89 -0.48 -21.00
N GLU A 130 -22.18 -0.46 -19.71
CA GLU A 130 -21.85 0.66 -18.82
C GLU A 130 -20.47 0.52 -18.18
N LEU A 131 -19.98 -0.72 -18.01
CA LEU A 131 -18.63 -1.02 -17.54
C LEU A 131 -18.02 -2.17 -18.33
N LEU A 132 -16.99 -1.87 -19.10
CA LEU A 132 -16.16 -2.84 -19.82
C LEU A 132 -14.80 -2.96 -19.13
N HIS A 133 -14.31 -4.18 -18.91
CA HIS A 133 -12.94 -4.45 -18.48
C HIS A 133 -12.21 -5.23 -19.54
N ILE A 134 -11.01 -4.80 -19.94
CA ILE A 134 -10.17 -5.44 -20.97
C ILE A 134 -8.88 -5.92 -20.29
N ASP A 135 -8.70 -7.23 -20.25
CA ASP A 135 -7.55 -7.93 -19.65
C ASP A 135 -7.24 -9.22 -20.44
N GLY A 136 -7.15 -9.09 -21.76
CA GLY A 136 -6.87 -10.18 -22.68
C GLY A 136 -5.39 -10.31 -23.03
N LEU A 137 -5.08 -10.63 -24.31
CA LEU A 137 -3.69 -10.74 -24.78
C LEU A 137 -3.00 -9.37 -24.81
N HIS A 138 -1.88 -9.23 -24.12
CA HIS A 138 -1.24 -7.96 -23.78
C HIS A 138 -0.36 -7.34 -24.89
N THR A 139 -0.37 -7.87 -26.12
CA THR A 139 0.32 -7.19 -27.24
C THR A 139 -0.45 -5.94 -27.66
N TYR A 140 0.25 -4.93 -28.20
CA TYR A 140 -0.40 -3.69 -28.66
C TYR A 140 -1.53 -3.96 -29.67
N ASP A 141 -1.25 -4.82 -30.68
CA ASP A 141 -2.21 -5.10 -31.75
C ASP A 141 -3.46 -5.84 -31.21
N ALA A 142 -3.28 -6.77 -30.28
CA ALA A 142 -4.41 -7.49 -29.68
C ALA A 142 -5.29 -6.58 -28.83
N VAL A 143 -4.70 -5.87 -27.85
CA VAL A 143 -5.48 -5.00 -26.98
C VAL A 143 -6.12 -3.83 -27.73
N LYS A 144 -5.47 -3.34 -28.79
CA LYS A 144 -6.07 -2.32 -29.66
C LYS A 144 -7.25 -2.87 -30.46
N ASN A 145 -7.13 -4.09 -31.01
CA ASN A 145 -8.24 -4.75 -31.67
C ASN A 145 -9.44 -4.96 -30.74
N ASP A 146 -9.19 -5.42 -29.52
CA ASP A 146 -10.23 -5.60 -28.51
C ASP A 146 -10.90 -4.25 -28.16
N PHE A 147 -10.10 -3.22 -27.93
CA PHE A 147 -10.62 -1.89 -27.66
C PHE A 147 -11.47 -1.35 -28.81
N ASP A 148 -10.93 -1.35 -30.06
CA ASP A 148 -11.60 -0.78 -31.22
C ASP A 148 -12.93 -1.51 -31.54
N ASN A 149 -12.97 -2.84 -31.37
CA ASN A 149 -14.16 -3.65 -31.62
C ASN A 149 -15.23 -3.53 -30.53
N TRP A 150 -14.81 -3.36 -29.27
CA TRP A 150 -15.73 -3.30 -28.13
C TRP A 150 -16.15 -1.89 -27.75
N LEU A 151 -15.41 -0.85 -28.14
CA LEU A 151 -15.77 0.55 -27.90
C LEU A 151 -17.20 0.91 -28.38
N PRO A 152 -17.66 0.45 -29.57
CA PRO A 152 -19.05 0.71 -30.00
C PRO A 152 -20.11 0.07 -29.08
N LYS A 153 -19.76 -0.99 -28.34
CA LYS A 153 -20.68 -1.67 -27.41
C LYS A 153 -20.86 -0.91 -26.11
N VAL A 154 -19.84 -0.11 -25.71
CA VAL A 154 -19.90 0.73 -24.52
C VAL A 154 -20.82 1.91 -24.78
N GLU A 155 -21.70 2.25 -23.82
CA GLU A 155 -22.59 3.40 -23.93
C GLU A 155 -21.83 4.74 -23.78
N GLU A 156 -22.47 5.82 -24.24
CA GLU A 156 -21.97 7.18 -23.97
C GLU A 156 -21.98 7.45 -22.46
N GLY A 157 -20.85 7.88 -21.92
CA GLY A 157 -20.66 8.05 -20.48
C GLY A 157 -20.23 6.78 -19.74
N GLY A 158 -20.25 5.62 -20.41
CA GLY A 158 -19.78 4.35 -19.87
C GLY A 158 -18.27 4.33 -19.64
N PHE A 159 -17.80 3.35 -18.87
CA PHE A 159 -16.40 3.26 -18.44
C PHE A 159 -15.72 2.03 -19.03
N ILE A 160 -14.42 2.20 -19.37
CA ILE A 160 -13.57 1.11 -19.82
C ILE A 160 -12.36 1.05 -18.87
N LEU A 161 -12.14 -0.12 -18.26
CA LEU A 161 -10.97 -0.44 -17.47
C LEU A 161 -9.99 -1.25 -18.34
N ILE A 162 -8.70 -0.93 -18.23
CA ILE A 162 -7.64 -1.64 -18.99
C ILE A 162 -6.52 -1.98 -18.01
N HIS A 163 -6.21 -3.26 -17.87
CA HIS A 163 -5.15 -3.71 -16.97
C HIS A 163 -3.78 -3.70 -17.67
N ASP A 164 -2.69 -3.90 -16.91
CA ASP A 164 -1.30 -4.00 -17.39
C ASP A 164 -0.70 -2.74 -18.05
N ILE A 165 -1.27 -1.58 -17.80
CA ILE A 165 -0.81 -0.32 -18.40
C ILE A 165 0.60 0.11 -17.96
N SER A 166 1.14 -0.49 -16.89
CA SER A 166 2.48 -0.19 -16.36
C SER A 166 3.56 -1.19 -16.83
N VAL A 167 3.18 -2.29 -17.48
CA VAL A 167 4.10 -3.36 -17.90
C VAL A 167 4.78 -2.99 -19.23
N LYS A 168 6.13 -2.89 -19.22
CA LYS A 168 6.93 -2.43 -20.38
C LYS A 168 7.98 -3.45 -20.85
N HIS A 169 7.90 -4.69 -20.41
CA HIS A 169 8.86 -5.73 -20.81
C HIS A 169 8.26 -6.71 -21.82
N GLY A 170 9.10 -7.44 -22.53
CA GLY A 170 8.68 -8.43 -23.52
C GLY A 170 7.83 -7.82 -24.65
N GLU A 171 6.80 -8.52 -25.06
CA GLU A 171 5.87 -8.10 -26.11
C GLU A 171 4.68 -7.30 -25.60
N PHE A 172 4.66 -6.94 -24.30
CA PHE A 172 3.59 -6.12 -23.71
C PHE A 172 3.50 -4.76 -24.39
N GLY A 173 2.31 -4.44 -24.87
CA GLY A 173 2.02 -3.20 -25.60
C GLY A 173 0.84 -2.41 -25.07
N VAL A 174 0.19 -2.86 -23.98
CA VAL A 174 -0.96 -2.19 -23.36
C VAL A 174 -0.62 -0.76 -22.96
N TRP A 175 0.59 -0.53 -22.41
CA TRP A 175 1.07 0.80 -22.06
C TRP A 175 1.15 1.79 -23.23
N LYS A 176 1.33 1.31 -24.48
CA LYS A 176 1.31 2.15 -25.68
C LYS A 176 -0.09 2.60 -25.99
N LEU A 177 -1.05 1.67 -26.04
CA LEU A 177 -2.45 1.98 -26.21
C LEU A 177 -2.95 2.93 -25.12
N TRP A 178 -2.59 2.67 -23.86
CA TRP A 178 -2.95 3.54 -22.74
C TRP A 178 -2.50 4.98 -22.95
N ASN A 179 -1.27 5.19 -23.42
CA ASN A 179 -0.77 6.54 -23.71
C ASN A 179 -1.56 7.26 -24.81
N GLU A 180 -2.14 6.54 -25.77
CA GLU A 180 -3.01 7.12 -26.79
C GLU A 180 -4.39 7.46 -26.20
N LEU A 181 -4.96 6.55 -25.41
CA LEU A 181 -6.32 6.68 -24.89
C LEU A 181 -6.44 7.80 -23.83
N LYS A 182 -5.48 7.95 -22.96
CA LYS A 182 -5.52 9.01 -21.94
C LYS A 182 -5.40 10.44 -22.50
N GLU A 183 -4.92 10.60 -23.74
CA GLU A 183 -4.93 11.87 -24.46
C GLU A 183 -6.27 12.13 -25.20
N ALA A 184 -7.05 11.06 -25.43
CA ALA A 184 -8.30 11.12 -26.18
C ALA A 184 -9.56 11.13 -25.31
N TYR A 185 -9.47 10.61 -24.09
CA TYR A 185 -10.62 10.44 -23.19
C TYR A 185 -10.33 10.96 -21.77
N PRO A 186 -11.35 11.40 -21.02
CA PRO A 186 -11.23 11.59 -19.58
C PRO A 186 -10.73 10.31 -18.93
N SER A 187 -9.65 10.38 -18.15
CA SER A 187 -8.94 9.21 -17.66
C SER A 187 -8.46 9.33 -16.22
N PHE A 188 -8.18 8.18 -15.61
CA PHE A 188 -7.51 8.03 -14.33
C PHE A 188 -6.63 6.77 -14.37
N GLU A 189 -5.48 6.76 -13.68
CA GLU A 189 -4.60 5.60 -13.68
C GLU A 189 -4.06 5.25 -12.29
N PHE A 190 -3.95 3.95 -12.02
CA PHE A 190 -3.14 3.37 -10.95
C PHE A 190 -1.87 2.76 -11.53
N LYS A 191 -0.75 2.88 -10.81
CA LYS A 191 0.55 2.32 -11.25
C LYS A 191 0.93 1.03 -10.53
N HIS A 192 0.37 0.77 -9.36
CA HIS A 192 0.59 -0.46 -8.61
C HIS A 192 -0.06 -1.66 -9.31
N SER A 193 0.30 -2.87 -8.87
CA SER A 193 -0.32 -4.13 -9.37
C SER A 193 -0.38 -4.20 -10.90
N TRP A 194 0.75 -3.90 -11.56
CA TRP A 194 0.95 -3.83 -13.02
C TRP A 194 0.20 -2.69 -13.74
N GLY A 195 -0.59 -1.94 -13.00
CA GLY A 195 -1.28 -0.75 -13.46
C GLY A 195 -2.69 -1.02 -13.98
N LEU A 196 -3.61 -0.11 -13.63
CA LEU A 196 -5.00 -0.12 -14.08
C LEU A 196 -5.35 1.27 -14.61
N GLY A 197 -5.72 1.35 -15.90
CA GLY A 197 -6.23 2.55 -16.54
C GLY A 197 -7.75 2.55 -16.58
N ILE A 198 -8.37 3.69 -16.36
CA ILE A 198 -9.80 3.91 -16.43
C ILE A 198 -10.06 5.07 -17.37
N ILE A 199 -10.88 4.86 -18.40
CA ILE A 199 -11.38 5.94 -19.25
C ILE A 199 -12.90 5.99 -19.19
N GLN A 200 -13.46 7.17 -19.50
CA GLN A 200 -14.89 7.34 -19.71
C GLN A 200 -15.14 7.68 -21.17
N LYS A 201 -16.05 6.92 -21.81
CA LYS A 201 -16.47 7.16 -23.18
C LYS A 201 -17.34 8.42 -23.24
N THR A 202 -16.71 9.59 -23.38
CA THR A 202 -17.35 10.89 -23.54
C THR A 202 -16.39 11.84 -24.23
N GLU A 203 -16.90 12.93 -24.78
CA GLU A 203 -16.07 13.96 -25.35
C GLU A 203 -15.35 14.76 -24.25
N LEU A 204 -14.06 15.08 -24.46
CA LEU A 204 -13.23 15.85 -23.51
C LEU A 204 -13.79 17.26 -23.24
N GLU A 205 -14.54 17.82 -24.19
CA GLU A 205 -15.11 19.17 -24.12
C GLU A 205 -16.32 19.29 -23.17
N ASN A 206 -16.83 18.18 -22.67
CA ASN A 206 -17.93 18.19 -21.69
C ASN A 206 -17.37 18.55 -20.30
N GLU A 207 -17.44 19.83 -19.93
CA GLU A 207 -17.00 20.37 -18.62
C GLU A 207 -17.79 19.86 -17.39
N GLN A 208 -18.55 18.80 -17.51
CA GLN A 208 -19.26 18.24 -16.34
C GLN A 208 -18.26 17.58 -15.40
N GLU A 209 -18.39 17.89 -14.11
CA GLU A 209 -17.62 17.28 -13.04
C GLU A 209 -17.89 15.77 -12.98
N THR A 210 -17.00 14.96 -13.56
CA THR A 210 -17.12 13.49 -13.62
C THR A 210 -16.53 12.84 -12.38
N ILE A 211 -16.79 11.55 -12.20
CA ILE A 211 -16.13 10.77 -11.14
C ILE A 211 -14.61 10.75 -11.35
N LEU A 212 -14.13 10.66 -12.61
CA LEU A 212 -12.70 10.64 -12.91
C LEU A 212 -12.03 11.97 -12.62
N SER A 213 -12.68 13.11 -12.91
CA SER A 213 -12.13 14.44 -12.56
C SER A 213 -11.98 14.59 -11.05
N LYS A 214 -12.95 14.10 -10.25
CA LYS A 214 -12.85 14.10 -8.78
C LYS A 214 -11.72 13.24 -8.25
N LEU A 215 -11.49 12.08 -8.86
CA LEU A 215 -10.35 11.22 -8.52
C LEU A 215 -9.03 11.91 -8.89
N GLN A 216 -8.97 12.56 -10.05
CA GLN A 216 -7.80 13.27 -10.53
C GLN A 216 -7.45 14.49 -9.66
N ASP A 217 -8.43 15.25 -9.19
CA ASP A 217 -8.24 16.38 -8.27
C ASP A 217 -7.66 15.92 -6.91
N ASN A 218 -7.78 14.64 -6.59
CA ASN A 218 -7.30 14.03 -5.35
C ASN A 218 -6.33 12.86 -5.62
N LEU A 219 -5.59 12.90 -6.74
CA LEU A 219 -4.81 11.80 -7.29
C LEU A 219 -3.93 11.10 -6.24
N ASP A 220 -3.07 11.86 -5.56
CA ASP A 220 -2.07 11.29 -4.65
C ASP A 220 -2.72 10.50 -3.51
N ILE A 221 -3.76 11.07 -2.92
CA ILE A 221 -4.42 10.45 -1.77
C ILE A 221 -5.30 9.26 -2.17
N VAL A 222 -6.02 9.38 -3.29
CA VAL A 222 -6.84 8.30 -3.84
C VAL A 222 -5.96 7.11 -4.20
N THR A 223 -4.85 7.37 -4.89
CA THR A 223 -3.90 6.32 -5.30
C THR A 223 -3.35 5.58 -4.08
N ARG A 224 -2.85 6.31 -3.07
CA ARG A 224 -2.30 5.71 -1.85
C ARG A 224 -3.32 4.89 -1.07
N ILE A 225 -4.56 5.35 -0.98
CA ILE A 225 -5.61 4.62 -0.27
C ILE A 225 -5.89 3.27 -0.92
N PHE A 226 -6.08 3.25 -2.25
CA PHE A 226 -6.37 2.01 -2.94
C PHE A 226 -5.16 1.08 -3.02
N GLU A 227 -3.95 1.62 -3.20
CA GLU A 227 -2.71 0.86 -3.13
C GLU A 227 -2.57 0.17 -1.76
N PHE A 228 -2.70 0.92 -0.67
CA PHE A 228 -2.67 0.37 0.68
C PHE A 228 -3.77 -0.69 0.92
N ALA A 229 -5.01 -0.42 0.51
CA ALA A 229 -6.11 -1.38 0.67
C ALA A 229 -5.85 -2.68 -0.14
N GLY A 230 -5.30 -2.55 -1.35
CA GLY A 230 -4.92 -3.66 -2.21
C GLY A 230 -3.78 -4.51 -1.63
N GLU A 231 -2.74 -3.86 -1.11
CA GLU A 231 -1.63 -4.55 -0.43
C GLU A 231 -2.12 -5.35 0.78
N LYS A 232 -3.00 -4.76 1.60
CA LYS A 232 -3.61 -5.47 2.74
C LYS A 232 -4.42 -6.68 2.30
N LEU A 233 -5.20 -6.55 1.23
CA LEU A 233 -5.97 -7.66 0.69
C LEU A 233 -5.06 -8.79 0.20
N THR A 234 -3.99 -8.45 -0.50
CA THR A 234 -2.96 -9.37 -1.00
C THR A 234 -2.29 -10.12 0.16
N GLN A 235 -1.85 -9.40 1.20
CA GLN A 235 -1.26 -10.00 2.40
C GLN A 235 -2.21 -10.96 3.11
N LEU A 236 -3.47 -10.56 3.30
CA LEU A 236 -4.50 -11.44 3.90
C LEU A 236 -4.75 -12.70 3.06
N GLY A 237 -4.70 -12.58 1.75
CA GLY A 237 -4.83 -13.70 0.84
C GLY A 237 -3.68 -14.69 0.97
N HIS A 238 -2.44 -14.23 0.98
CA HIS A 238 -1.26 -15.09 1.21
C HIS A 238 -1.33 -15.80 2.56
N LEU A 239 -1.74 -15.12 3.63
CA LEU A 239 -1.93 -15.74 4.94
C LEU A 239 -3.01 -16.83 4.95
N LYS A 240 -4.09 -16.66 4.19
CA LYS A 240 -5.14 -17.69 4.06
C LYS A 240 -4.68 -18.87 3.22
N GLN A 241 -3.91 -18.63 2.15
CA GLN A 241 -3.33 -19.71 1.34
C GLN A 241 -2.33 -20.55 2.12
N SER A 242 -1.42 -19.95 2.88
CA SER A 242 -0.44 -20.67 3.71
C SER A 242 -1.12 -21.55 4.76
N LYS A 243 -2.23 -21.08 5.37
CA LYS A 243 -3.02 -21.87 6.32
C LYS A 243 -3.82 -23.02 5.68
N SER A 244 -4.17 -22.92 4.39
CA SER A 244 -4.87 -24.01 3.68
C SER A 244 -3.95 -25.19 3.32
N ILE A 245 -2.64 -24.97 3.23
CA ILE A 245 -1.65 -26.03 3.01
C ILE A 245 -1.43 -26.86 4.29
N ASP A 246 -1.61 -26.27 5.49
CA ASP A 246 -1.49 -26.96 6.77
C ASP A 246 -2.74 -27.78 7.14
N ASN A 247 -3.84 -27.72 6.38
CA ASN A 247 -5.11 -28.42 6.66
C ASN A 247 -5.23 -29.84 6.09
N VAL A 248 -4.12 -30.46 5.69
CA VAL A 248 -4.06 -31.94 5.59
C VAL A 248 -3.63 -32.49 6.94
N THR A 249 -4.62 -32.85 7.74
CA THR A 249 -4.51 -33.40 9.12
C THR A 249 -4.29 -32.39 10.25
N THR A 250 -5.36 -31.76 10.71
CA THR A 250 -5.73 -31.83 12.16
C THR A 250 -7.06 -31.07 12.38
N VAL A 251 -8.04 -31.79 12.94
CA VAL A 251 -9.22 -31.19 13.55
C VAL A 251 -8.74 -30.31 14.70
N ILE A 252 -8.71 -29.01 14.52
CA ILE A 252 -8.30 -28.08 15.56
C ILE A 252 -9.52 -27.75 16.41
N ASN A 253 -9.47 -28.29 17.61
CA ASN A 253 -10.31 -27.91 18.74
C ASN A 253 -10.05 -26.41 19.05
N PRO A 254 -11.05 -25.50 19.10
CA PRO A 254 -10.82 -24.05 19.25
C PRO A 254 -10.46 -23.58 20.67
N SER A 255 -9.86 -24.45 21.47
CA SER A 255 -9.47 -24.14 22.83
C SER A 255 -8.05 -24.57 23.16
N LYS A 256 -7.04 -23.96 22.53
CA LYS A 256 -5.69 -23.79 23.10
C LYS A 256 -4.84 -22.88 22.20
N ASN A 257 -4.58 -21.69 22.70
CA ASN A 257 -3.38 -20.85 22.51
C ASN A 257 -2.50 -21.10 21.26
N ASN A 258 -2.86 -20.57 20.10
CA ASN A 258 -1.85 -20.11 19.15
C ASN A 258 -1.48 -18.67 19.56
N GLN A 259 -0.60 -18.53 20.54
CA GLN A 259 0.12 -17.28 20.75
C GLN A 259 1.05 -17.11 19.53
N ILE A 260 0.74 -16.16 18.66
CA ILE A 260 1.72 -15.67 17.70
C ILE A 260 2.84 -15.10 18.55
N LEU A 261 4.04 -15.67 18.43
CA LEU A 261 5.21 -15.17 19.14
C LEU A 261 5.58 -13.83 18.51
N LEU A 262 5.32 -12.74 19.23
CA LEU A 262 5.68 -11.41 18.83
C LEU A 262 7.16 -11.19 19.13
N LEU A 263 7.95 -10.86 18.11
CA LEU A 263 9.41 -10.74 18.24
C LEU A 263 9.85 -9.32 17.88
N SER A 264 10.76 -8.78 18.69
CA SER A 264 11.56 -7.60 18.37
C SER A 264 12.99 -8.04 18.07
N GLN A 265 13.62 -7.44 17.07
CA GLN A 265 14.91 -7.87 16.58
C GLN A 265 15.86 -6.67 16.43
N LEU A 266 17.07 -6.80 16.97
CA LEU A 266 18.14 -5.80 16.85
C LEU A 266 19.23 -6.33 15.93
N PHE A 267 19.59 -5.55 14.94
CA PHE A 267 20.66 -5.87 13.99
C PHE A 267 21.83 -4.92 14.18
N ILE A 268 23.02 -5.50 14.28
CA ILE A 268 24.26 -4.75 14.40
C ILE A 268 25.04 -4.89 13.09
N PRO A 269 25.46 -3.79 12.44
CA PRO A 269 26.26 -3.87 11.23
C PRO A 269 27.63 -4.51 11.50
N ASP A 270 28.18 -5.19 10.52
CA ASP A 270 29.55 -5.68 10.54
C ASP A 270 30.56 -4.54 10.32
N THR A 271 31.86 -4.86 10.31
CA THR A 271 32.95 -3.89 10.09
C THR A 271 32.94 -3.24 8.71
N ASN A 272 32.16 -3.77 7.75
CA ASN A 272 31.95 -3.23 6.42
C ASN A 272 30.58 -2.52 6.28
N ASN A 273 29.88 -2.29 7.39
CA ASN A 273 28.54 -1.71 7.45
C ASN A 273 27.45 -2.57 6.78
N HIS A 274 27.63 -3.90 6.73
CA HIS A 274 26.60 -4.80 6.26
C HIS A 274 25.75 -5.31 7.42
N ILE A 275 24.45 -5.29 7.25
CA ILE A 275 23.48 -5.85 8.19
C ILE A 275 23.09 -7.25 7.69
N THR A 276 23.25 -8.26 8.55
CA THR A 276 22.93 -9.66 8.24
C THR A 276 22.11 -10.31 9.35
N GLU A 277 21.35 -11.34 9.03
CA GLU A 277 20.58 -12.13 10.01
C GLU A 277 21.49 -12.79 11.06
N THR A 278 22.74 -13.12 10.71
CA THR A 278 23.71 -13.75 11.62
C THR A 278 24.22 -12.80 12.70
N SER A 279 24.03 -11.49 12.55
CA SER A 279 24.39 -10.45 13.52
C SER A 279 23.19 -9.84 14.22
N SER A 280 22.11 -10.61 14.37
CA SER A 280 20.87 -10.13 15.00
C SER A 280 20.67 -10.72 16.41
N TYR A 281 19.94 -9.96 17.23
CA TYR A 281 19.53 -10.30 18.57
C TYR A 281 18.00 -10.23 18.65
N THR A 282 17.34 -11.27 19.13
CA THR A 282 15.87 -11.34 19.11
C THR A 282 15.33 -11.47 20.54
N GLN A 283 14.28 -10.74 20.85
CA GLN A 283 13.51 -10.88 22.09
C GLN A 283 12.02 -10.99 21.79
N SER A 284 11.31 -11.80 22.60
CA SER A 284 9.85 -11.88 22.53
C SER A 284 9.21 -10.80 23.37
N ILE A 285 8.08 -10.28 22.89
CA ILE A 285 7.26 -9.29 23.61
C ILE A 285 5.83 -9.79 23.70
N GLU A 286 5.08 -9.28 24.68
CA GLU A 286 3.65 -9.50 24.80
C GLU A 286 2.90 -8.26 24.33
N PRO A 287 1.77 -8.40 23.63
CA PRO A 287 0.98 -7.24 23.22
C PRO A 287 0.34 -6.53 24.41
N ASP A 288 0.00 -5.28 24.22
CA ASP A 288 -0.77 -4.43 25.15
C ASP A 288 -0.09 -4.18 26.50
N THR A 289 1.23 -4.35 26.55
CA THR A 289 2.08 -4.06 27.72
C THR A 289 3.36 -3.33 27.31
N TRP A 290 3.90 -2.52 28.22
CA TRP A 290 5.21 -1.90 28.05
C TRP A 290 6.33 -2.87 28.38
N HIS A 291 7.29 -3.01 27.49
CA HIS A 291 8.47 -3.86 27.66
C HIS A 291 9.74 -3.03 27.70
N ARG A 292 10.65 -3.40 28.60
CA ARG A 292 12.05 -2.99 28.54
C ARG A 292 12.81 -4.10 27.82
N LEU A 293 13.24 -3.83 26.60
CA LEU A 293 14.10 -4.71 25.84
C LEU A 293 15.55 -4.33 26.10
N SER A 294 16.41 -5.31 26.31
CA SER A 294 17.83 -5.11 26.64
C SER A 294 18.68 -6.11 25.88
N PHE A 295 19.56 -5.61 25.03
CA PHE A 295 20.40 -6.40 24.14
C PHE A 295 21.87 -6.18 24.49
N ASP A 296 22.52 -7.23 25.01
CA ASP A 296 23.95 -7.22 25.34
C ASP A 296 24.78 -7.57 24.09
N ILE A 297 25.55 -6.60 23.61
CA ILE A 297 26.38 -6.71 22.43
C ILE A 297 27.80 -7.04 22.84
N LYS A 298 28.28 -8.22 22.44
CA LYS A 298 29.65 -8.67 22.73
C LYS A 298 30.67 -7.93 21.88
N HIS A 299 31.84 -7.80 22.42
CA HIS A 299 33.00 -7.05 21.90
C HIS A 299 33.38 -7.36 20.42
N GLU A 300 33.07 -8.53 19.91
CA GLU A 300 33.41 -8.96 18.54
C GLU A 300 32.56 -8.29 17.44
N ASN A 301 31.41 -7.73 17.82
CA ASN A 301 30.52 -7.01 16.92
C ASN A 301 30.72 -5.51 17.17
N ALA A 302 31.78 -4.93 16.61
CA ALA A 302 32.01 -3.49 16.71
C ALA A 302 30.79 -2.75 16.19
N ILE A 303 30.10 -2.02 17.08
CA ILE A 303 29.15 -0.99 16.63
C ILE A 303 30.02 0.14 16.14
N ALA A 304 30.35 0.03 14.88
CA ALA A 304 31.07 1.11 14.23
C ALA A 304 30.07 2.28 14.06
N THR A 305 30.56 3.42 14.12
CA THR A 305 30.26 4.77 13.68
C THR A 305 29.00 5.03 12.80
N HIS A 306 28.16 4.03 12.47
CA HIS A 306 27.11 4.13 11.45
C HIS A 306 25.68 3.90 11.97
N GLY A 307 25.53 3.55 13.25
CA GLY A 307 24.21 3.27 13.80
C GLY A 307 23.83 1.78 13.79
N PHE A 308 22.59 1.47 14.15
CA PHE A 308 22.07 0.11 14.20
C PHE A 308 20.60 0.10 13.71
N ARG A 309 20.16 -1.07 13.26
CA ARG A 309 18.76 -1.29 12.86
C ARG A 309 18.02 -2.04 13.96
N PHE A 310 16.82 -1.57 14.27
CA PHE A 310 15.91 -2.22 15.20
C PHE A 310 14.56 -2.45 14.53
N ASP A 311 14.13 -3.70 14.48
CA ASP A 311 12.84 -4.11 13.99
C ASP A 311 11.92 -4.37 15.18
N PRO A 312 11.01 -3.46 15.50
CA PRO A 312 10.29 -3.48 16.76
C PRO A 312 9.24 -4.59 16.87
N CYS A 313 8.78 -5.12 15.74
CA CYS A 313 7.83 -6.23 15.70
C CYS A 313 7.95 -7.01 14.38
N ASN A 314 7.44 -8.24 14.38
CA ASN A 314 7.38 -9.12 13.22
C ASN A 314 5.94 -9.37 12.74
N VAL A 315 5.02 -8.48 13.08
CA VAL A 315 3.61 -8.54 12.69
C VAL A 315 3.04 -7.13 12.55
N PRO A 316 1.98 -6.95 11.77
CA PRO A 316 1.30 -5.67 11.64
C PRO A 316 0.72 -5.19 12.99
N GLY A 317 0.91 -3.91 13.30
CA GLY A 317 0.39 -3.29 14.51
C GLY A 317 0.89 -1.87 14.75
N GLU A 318 0.49 -1.27 15.86
CA GLU A 318 1.03 0.01 16.33
C GLU A 318 2.12 -0.25 17.36
N VAL A 319 3.29 0.29 17.11
CA VAL A 319 4.42 0.26 18.05
C VAL A 319 4.66 1.67 18.58
N GLN A 320 4.85 1.77 19.87
CA GLN A 320 5.28 3.00 20.52
C GLN A 320 6.63 2.75 21.22
N ILE A 321 7.63 3.57 20.92
CA ILE A 321 8.92 3.54 21.60
C ILE A 321 9.06 4.83 22.39
N SER A 322 9.12 4.74 23.73
CA SER A 322 9.17 5.93 24.60
C SER A 322 10.60 6.41 24.85
N SER A 323 11.57 5.51 24.81
CA SER A 323 12.99 5.86 25.01
C SER A 323 13.90 4.75 24.49
N TRP A 324 15.12 5.12 24.19
CA TRP A 324 16.21 4.19 23.91
C TRP A 324 17.51 4.70 24.53
N SER A 325 18.42 3.79 24.85
CA SER A 325 19.75 4.13 25.38
C SER A 325 20.80 3.11 25.01
N VAL A 326 22.03 3.54 24.96
CA VAL A 326 23.24 2.71 24.84
C VAL A 326 24.07 2.91 26.09
N LYS A 327 24.43 1.80 26.74
CA LYS A 327 25.20 1.80 27.99
C LYS A 327 26.40 0.89 27.86
N ARG A 328 27.44 1.15 28.62
CA ARG A 328 28.49 0.15 28.86
C ARG A 328 27.95 -1.00 29.68
N THR A 329 28.14 -2.23 29.22
CA THR A 329 27.68 -3.43 29.94
C THR A 329 28.40 -3.65 31.27
N ASP A 330 29.67 -3.26 31.35
CA ASP A 330 30.55 -3.48 32.50
C ASP A 330 30.38 -2.46 33.63
N THR A 331 30.01 -1.22 33.32
CA THR A 331 29.91 -0.11 34.29
C THR A 331 28.52 0.48 34.41
N GLU A 332 27.60 0.12 33.53
CA GLU A 332 26.27 0.73 33.34
C GLU A 332 26.30 2.23 33.01
N GLU A 333 27.47 2.75 32.64
CA GLU A 333 27.60 4.12 32.19
C GLU A 333 26.80 4.35 30.91
N VAL A 334 25.93 5.38 30.91
CA VAL A 334 25.14 5.75 29.73
C VAL A 334 26.03 6.47 28.73
N LEU A 335 26.25 5.87 27.57
CA LEU A 335 27.01 6.42 26.48
C LEU A 335 26.15 7.30 25.57
N LEU A 336 24.94 6.83 25.26
CA LEU A 336 23.93 7.54 24.48
C LEU A 336 22.58 7.33 25.12
N GLN A 337 21.81 8.40 25.24
CA GLN A 337 20.42 8.36 25.62
C GLN A 337 19.71 9.47 24.86
N SER A 338 18.58 9.18 24.25
CA SER A 338 17.82 10.19 23.56
C SER A 338 16.34 10.06 23.89
N GLU A 339 15.74 11.20 24.21
CA GLU A 339 14.29 11.42 24.22
C GLU A 339 13.83 12.10 22.91
N SER A 340 14.80 12.51 22.07
CA SER A 340 14.56 13.02 20.71
C SER A 340 14.63 11.87 19.70
N TRP A 341 13.81 11.98 18.68
CA TRP A 341 13.77 11.04 17.57
C TRP A 341 14.41 11.61 16.32
N ASP A 342 15.26 12.65 16.48
CA ASP A 342 16.03 13.26 15.41
C ASP A 342 17.07 12.25 14.88
N GLY A 343 17.16 12.13 13.57
CA GLY A 343 18.03 11.17 12.92
C GLY A 343 17.54 9.72 12.91
N VAL A 344 16.43 9.37 13.60
CA VAL A 344 15.82 8.05 13.49
C VAL A 344 14.96 7.99 12.24
N SER A 345 15.29 7.09 11.33
CA SER A 345 14.48 6.82 10.13
C SER A 345 13.72 5.51 10.25
N VAL A 346 12.52 5.47 9.67
CA VAL A 346 11.66 4.29 9.62
C VAL A 346 11.43 3.92 8.15
N THR A 347 11.69 2.66 7.80
CA THR A 347 11.58 2.11 6.45
C THR A 347 10.98 0.70 6.47
N GLY A 348 11.09 -0.04 5.38
CA GLY A 348 10.46 -1.37 5.27
C GLY A 348 8.95 -1.26 5.36
N ASP A 349 8.35 -2.15 6.13
CA ASP A 349 6.90 -2.20 6.36
C ASP A 349 6.42 -1.25 7.46
N GLY A 350 7.22 -0.26 7.85
CA GLY A 350 6.91 0.71 8.91
C GLY A 350 6.67 2.12 8.39
N ILE A 351 5.70 2.81 8.97
CA ILE A 351 5.46 4.24 8.75
C ILE A 351 5.58 4.96 10.10
N ARG A 352 6.51 5.92 10.17
CA ARG A 352 6.64 6.81 11.31
C ARG A 352 5.46 7.78 11.34
N ILE A 353 4.73 7.80 12.46
CA ILE A 353 3.75 8.87 12.71
C ILE A 353 4.50 10.05 13.31
N ALA A 354 4.54 11.16 12.58
CA ALA A 354 5.14 12.39 13.06
C ALA A 354 4.25 13.03 14.13
N HIS A 355 4.51 12.71 15.39
CA HIS A 355 4.09 13.54 16.49
C HIS A 355 5.28 14.37 16.97
N SER A 356 5.04 15.64 17.23
CA SER A 356 6.00 16.54 17.89
C SER A 356 6.17 16.16 19.37
N GLY A 357 6.59 14.92 19.66
CA GLY A 357 6.73 14.47 21.03
C GLY A 357 7.03 12.97 21.19
N ASN A 358 7.30 12.57 22.40
CA ASN A 358 7.50 11.22 22.85
C ASN A 358 6.14 10.58 23.21
N PRO A 359 5.81 9.30 22.84
CA PRO A 359 6.70 8.31 22.21
C PRO A 359 6.80 8.41 20.68
N LEU A 360 7.87 7.84 20.12
CA LEU A 360 7.92 7.53 18.68
C LEU A 360 6.84 6.49 18.39
N THR A 361 5.89 6.84 17.54
CA THR A 361 4.83 5.92 17.11
C THR A 361 5.09 5.45 15.67
N ILE A 362 5.04 4.14 15.48
CA ILE A 362 5.26 3.46 14.21
C ILE A 362 4.04 2.60 13.93
N ILE A 363 3.47 2.72 12.76
CA ILE A 363 2.49 1.77 12.25
C ILE A 363 3.24 0.77 11.38
N SER A 364 3.29 -0.48 11.82
CA SER A 364 3.73 -1.60 11.00
C SER A 364 2.54 -2.17 10.25
N TYR A 365 2.64 -2.27 8.94
CA TYR A 365 1.62 -2.90 8.09
C TYR A 365 2.07 -4.26 7.53
N GLY A 366 3.29 -4.69 7.86
CA GLY A 366 3.87 -5.98 7.50
C GLY A 366 4.65 -6.61 8.66
N ASP A 367 5.59 -7.46 8.33
CA ASP A 367 6.43 -8.22 9.26
C ASP A 367 7.89 -7.70 9.35
N ASP A 368 8.24 -6.65 8.57
CA ASP A 368 9.60 -6.08 8.51
C ASP A 368 9.62 -4.54 8.65
N PRO A 369 9.07 -3.95 9.73
CA PRO A 369 9.23 -2.53 10.04
C PRO A 369 10.65 -2.26 10.54
N GLN A 370 11.42 -1.45 9.80
CA GLN A 370 12.84 -1.21 10.06
C GLN A 370 13.06 0.21 10.62
N CYS A 371 13.68 0.30 11.79
CA CYS A 371 14.04 1.55 12.42
C CYS A 371 15.57 1.67 12.49
N PHE A 372 16.13 2.71 11.88
CA PHE A 372 17.57 2.98 11.93
C PHE A 372 17.86 4.07 12.94
N PHE A 373 18.70 3.75 13.89
CA PHE A 373 19.12 4.64 14.98
C PHE A 373 20.56 5.12 14.74
N PRO A 374 20.82 6.44 14.81
CA PRO A 374 22.17 6.96 14.75
C PRO A 374 22.95 6.55 16.02
N ALA A 375 24.21 6.15 15.86
CA ALA A 375 25.07 5.77 16.96
C ALA A 375 26.44 6.45 16.82
N GLN A 376 26.45 7.75 16.56
CA GLN A 376 27.68 8.54 16.55
C GLN A 376 28.26 8.59 17.97
N ASP A 377 29.56 8.46 18.09
CA ASP A 377 30.33 8.56 19.33
C ASP A 377 30.28 7.36 20.30
N ILE A 378 29.84 6.17 19.87
CA ILE A 378 30.05 4.95 20.67
C ILE A 378 31.51 4.49 20.54
N PRO A 379 32.25 4.34 21.65
CA PRO A 379 33.64 3.90 21.61
C PRO A 379 33.77 2.49 21.02
N GLU A 380 34.71 2.30 20.09
CA GLU A 380 35.01 0.97 19.55
C GLU A 380 35.57 0.04 20.64
N GLY A 381 35.21 -1.24 20.56
CA GLY A 381 35.76 -2.28 21.40
C GLY A 381 35.26 -2.30 22.85
N VAL A 382 34.20 -1.55 23.14
CA VAL A 382 33.59 -1.53 24.47
C VAL A 382 32.34 -2.42 24.45
N PRO A 383 32.13 -3.35 25.40
CA PRO A 383 30.92 -4.10 25.49
C PRO A 383 29.76 -3.16 25.87
N ILE A 384 28.68 -3.23 25.10
CA ILE A 384 27.55 -2.32 25.29
C ILE A 384 26.25 -3.07 25.42
N THR A 385 25.29 -2.43 26.10
CA THR A 385 23.89 -2.85 26.19
C THR A 385 23.03 -1.78 25.52
N ILE A 386 22.20 -2.19 24.57
CA ILE A 386 21.19 -1.33 23.94
C ILE A 386 19.84 -1.63 24.55
N GLU A 387 19.16 -0.62 25.01
CA GLU A 387 17.86 -0.75 25.67
C GLU A 387 16.79 0.07 24.92
N PHE A 388 15.55 -0.49 24.91
CA PHE A 388 14.35 0.18 24.42
C PHE A 388 13.22 0.03 25.43
N TRP A 389 12.41 1.08 25.59
CA TRP A 389 11.10 0.98 26.17
C TRP A 389 10.05 0.97 25.07
N LEU A 390 9.39 -0.18 24.88
CA LEU A 390 8.51 -0.44 23.75
C LEU A 390 7.14 -0.93 24.22
N TYR A 391 6.10 -0.42 23.59
CA TYR A 391 4.73 -0.89 23.70
C TYR A 391 4.22 -1.31 22.33
N TYR A 392 3.62 -2.48 22.24
CA TYR A 392 2.98 -2.96 21.02
C TYR A 392 1.49 -3.07 21.24
N ASN A 393 0.72 -2.34 20.44
CA ASN A 393 -0.73 -2.38 20.45
C ASN A 393 -1.22 -3.40 19.42
N ARG A 394 -1.81 -4.48 19.91
CA ARG A 394 -2.37 -5.56 19.08
C ARG A 394 -3.68 -5.14 18.40
N SER A 395 -4.45 -4.25 19.03
CA SER A 395 -5.61 -3.65 18.40
C SER A 395 -5.10 -2.64 17.37
N MET A 396 -4.83 -3.12 16.14
CA MET A 396 -4.59 -2.20 15.03
C MET A 396 -5.70 -1.15 15.06
N PRO A 397 -5.35 0.15 15.04
CA PRO A 397 -6.32 1.15 14.67
C PRO A 397 -7.01 0.63 13.42
N SER A 398 -8.33 0.64 13.38
CA SER A 398 -9.04 0.14 12.21
C SER A 398 -8.44 0.80 10.98
N LEU A 399 -8.44 0.14 9.82
CA LEU A 399 -8.01 0.76 8.55
C LEU A 399 -8.60 2.16 8.40
N ARG A 400 -9.81 2.36 8.91
CA ARG A 400 -10.50 3.64 9.01
C ARG A 400 -9.76 4.69 9.84
N GLU A 401 -9.23 4.34 11.02
CA GLU A 401 -8.50 5.27 11.88
C GLU A 401 -7.11 5.59 11.30
N GLN A 402 -6.46 4.61 10.67
CA GLN A 402 -5.19 4.81 9.98
C GLN A 402 -5.36 5.73 8.76
N LEU A 403 -6.38 5.49 7.94
CA LEU A 403 -6.70 6.31 6.77
C LEU A 403 -7.18 7.72 7.15
N ALA A 404 -7.89 7.88 8.26
CA ALA A 404 -8.30 9.20 8.76
C ALA A 404 -7.11 10.08 9.17
N ARG A 405 -5.95 9.49 9.49
CA ARG A 405 -4.72 10.21 9.85
C ARG A 405 -3.84 10.59 8.63
N LEU A 406 -4.09 9.99 7.47
CA LEU A 406 -3.31 10.27 6.24
C LEU A 406 -3.31 11.75 5.84
N PRO A 407 -4.44 12.50 5.85
CA PRO A 407 -4.45 13.92 5.50
C PRO A 407 -3.59 14.79 6.42
N ASP A 408 -3.55 14.47 7.71
CA ASP A 408 -2.72 15.19 8.68
C ASP A 408 -1.23 14.91 8.47
N LEU A 409 -0.89 13.68 8.09
CA LEU A 409 0.47 13.27 7.75
C LEU A 409 0.97 13.94 6.46
N GLU A 410 0.10 14.06 5.46
CA GLU A 410 0.42 14.74 4.21
C GLU A 410 0.56 16.25 4.38
N ALA A 411 -0.32 16.87 5.18
CA ALA A 411 -0.20 18.29 5.52
C ALA A 411 1.09 18.60 6.29
N GLN A 412 1.57 17.66 7.10
CA GLN A 412 2.85 17.76 7.80
C GLN A 412 4.03 17.53 6.86
N ALA A 413 3.96 16.51 5.98
CA ALA A 413 4.98 16.25 4.97
C ALA A 413 5.12 17.42 3.98
N ALA A 414 4.03 18.05 3.59
CA ALA A 414 4.04 19.25 2.73
C ALA A 414 4.69 20.47 3.39
N ARG A 415 4.75 20.53 4.73
CA ARG A 415 5.45 21.59 5.49
C ARG A 415 6.94 21.31 5.68
N LEU A 416 7.39 20.08 5.52
CA LEU A 416 8.79 19.69 5.72
C LEU A 416 9.76 20.56 4.88
N PRO A 417 9.56 20.76 3.56
CA PRO A 417 10.46 21.59 2.76
C PRO A 417 10.49 23.06 3.21
N GLN A 418 9.38 23.59 3.75
CA GLN A 418 9.33 24.95 4.29
C GLN A 418 10.07 25.08 5.62
N LEU A 419 9.96 24.07 6.47
CA LEU A 419 10.68 23.99 7.73
C LEU A 419 12.18 23.79 7.52
N GLU A 420 12.56 22.96 6.57
CA GLU A 420 13.96 22.79 6.15
C GLU A 420 14.57 24.06 5.58
N ALA A 421 13.80 24.79 4.75
CA ALA A 421 14.23 26.08 4.23
C ALA A 421 14.33 27.18 5.32
N GLN A 422 13.47 27.11 6.35
CA GLN A 422 13.56 28.00 7.53
C GLN A 422 14.76 27.65 8.40
N ALA A 423 14.99 26.34 8.64
CA ALA A 423 16.14 25.86 9.40
C ALA A 423 17.48 26.20 8.71
N ALA A 424 17.53 26.12 7.37
CA ALA A 424 18.71 26.52 6.61
C ALA A 424 19.08 28.00 6.73
N ARG A 425 18.12 28.87 7.13
CA ARG A 425 18.36 30.29 7.37
C ARG A 425 18.77 30.64 8.80
N LEU A 426 18.64 29.68 9.72
CA LEU A 426 19.04 29.89 11.15
C LEU A 426 20.49 30.37 11.29
N PRO A 427 21.50 29.76 10.64
CA PRO A 427 22.88 30.23 10.76
C PRO A 427 23.11 31.64 10.25
N GLU A 428 22.37 32.08 9.20
CA GLU A 428 22.46 33.46 8.68
C GLU A 428 21.86 34.47 9.68
N LEU A 429 20.74 34.09 10.33
CA LEU A 429 20.11 34.93 11.34
C LEU A 429 20.93 34.99 12.63
N GLU A 430 21.56 33.90 13.03
CA GLU A 430 22.49 33.89 14.18
C GLU A 430 23.72 34.75 13.91
N ALA A 431 24.27 34.71 12.68
CA ALA A 431 25.37 35.60 12.29
C ALA A 431 24.98 37.08 12.30
N GLN A 432 23.77 37.43 11.84
CA GLN A 432 23.26 38.79 11.90
C GLN A 432 23.02 39.27 13.34
N ILE A 433 22.54 38.41 14.22
CA ILE A 433 22.37 38.73 15.65
C ILE A 433 23.74 39.04 16.27
N ALA A 434 24.76 38.17 16.02
CA ALA A 434 26.10 38.39 16.54
C ALA A 434 26.76 39.69 16.01
N GLU A 435 26.45 40.11 14.77
CA GLU A 435 26.91 41.38 14.22
C GLU A 435 26.24 42.57 14.91
N TYR A 436 24.92 42.52 15.16
CA TYR A 436 24.21 43.55 15.93
C TYR A 436 24.65 43.65 17.38
N GLU A 437 24.92 42.52 18.05
CA GLU A 437 25.42 42.50 19.41
C GLU A 437 26.83 43.14 19.51
N SER A 438 27.69 42.90 18.49
CA SER A 438 29.03 43.55 18.41
C SER A 438 28.90 45.07 18.17
N GLU A 439 28.00 45.51 17.31
CA GLU A 439 27.75 46.96 17.08
C GLU A 439 27.20 47.67 18.33
N GLU A 440 26.35 46.98 19.10
CA GLU A 440 25.80 47.49 20.35
C GLU A 440 26.87 47.61 21.47
N GLU A 441 27.81 46.66 21.53
CA GLU A 441 28.97 46.75 22.43
C GLU A 441 29.90 47.90 22.04
N ASP A 442 30.22 48.11 20.75
CA ASP A 442 31.06 49.18 20.30
C ASP A 442 30.41 50.54 20.57
N LEU A 443 29.11 50.73 20.33
CA LEU A 443 28.36 51.93 20.65
C LEU A 443 28.30 52.21 22.17
N SER A 444 28.22 51.18 22.97
CA SER A 444 28.26 51.28 24.42
C SER A 444 29.60 51.72 24.99
N GLU A 445 30.70 51.24 24.38
CA GLU A 445 32.06 51.68 24.71
C GLU A 445 32.29 53.17 24.30
N GLU A 446 31.83 53.57 23.10
CA GLU A 446 31.90 54.97 22.68
C GLU A 446 31.16 55.91 23.60
N LEU A 447 29.97 55.51 24.07
CA LEU A 447 29.16 56.32 25.02
C LEU A 447 29.76 56.42 26.43
N GLN A 448 30.58 55.46 26.84
CA GLN A 448 31.33 55.54 28.13
C GLN A 448 32.57 56.41 28.07
N ASN A 449 33.08 56.69 26.86
CA ASN A 449 34.28 57.51 26.66
C ASN A 449 34.00 59.00 26.37
N VAL A 450 32.72 59.42 26.40
CA VAL A 450 32.27 60.83 26.29
C VAL A 450 31.85 61.35 27.64
#